data_27148b25dab603625bd10e8e2a2c2d85
#
_entry.id   27148b25dab603625bd10e8e2a2c2d85
#
_cell.length_a   1.000
_cell.length_b   1.000
_cell.length_c   1.000
_cell.angle_alpha   90.00
_cell.angle_beta   90.00
_cell.angle_gamma   90.00
#
_symmetry.space_group_name_H-M   'P 1'
#
loop_
_entity.id
_entity.type
_entity.pdbx_description
1 polymer ?
#
loop_
_entity_poly.entity_id
_entity_poly.type
_entity_poly.pdbx_seq_one_letter_code
_entity_poly.pdbx_strand_id
1 'polypeptide(L)'
;MSNMVSKIINKGLLLFASLLAFASCDRPFTLELPLAVDSNEYILSSKEGEARIFFYTTMPWNIVLEPDECSWGTLSRTSGTGSEAVEEILFTYQENLDPDRKVTLVINAGDLQEKITISQTGIAREWWDGSVGVDDLVIKPQP
;
A
#
# COMPACT_ATOMS: atom_id res chain seq x y z
N MET A 1 58.85 -9.25 -37.52
CA MET A 1 57.74 -10.18 -37.26
C MET A 1 57.17 -10.12 -35.84
N SER A 2 57.88 -9.62 -34.84
CA SER A 2 57.40 -9.58 -33.45
C SER A 2 56.36 -8.49 -33.14
N ASN A 3 56.25 -7.42 -33.92
CA ASN A 3 55.35 -6.30 -33.66
C ASN A 3 53.88 -6.51 -34.13
N MET A 4 53.64 -7.49 -35.00
CA MET A 4 52.32 -7.77 -35.51
C MET A 4 51.49 -8.66 -34.57
N VAL A 5 52.12 -9.61 -33.93
CA VAL A 5 51.51 -10.53 -32.99
C VAL A 5 51.08 -9.82 -31.68
N SER A 6 51.92 -8.87 -31.24
CA SER A 6 51.62 -8.07 -30.01
C SER A 6 50.44 -7.15 -30.19
N LYS A 7 50.22 -6.58 -31.42
CA LYS A 7 49.04 -5.74 -31.69
C LYS A 7 47.71 -6.50 -31.81
N ILE A 8 47.80 -7.76 -32.25
CA ILE A 8 46.57 -8.61 -32.36
C ILE A 8 46.14 -9.09 -30.97
N ILE A 9 47.09 -9.44 -30.12
CA ILE A 9 46.81 -9.90 -28.73
C ILE A 9 46.18 -8.74 -27.93
N ASN A 10 46.70 -7.50 -28.06
CA ASN A 10 46.13 -6.36 -27.32
C ASN A 10 44.71 -5.97 -27.81
N LYS A 11 44.41 -6.13 -29.11
CA LYS A 11 43.07 -5.86 -29.62
C LYS A 11 42.06 -6.96 -29.20
N GLY A 12 42.50 -8.21 -29.16
CA GLY A 12 41.67 -9.33 -28.66
C GLY A 12 41.39 -9.23 -27.18
N LEU A 13 42.36 -8.81 -26.38
CA LEU A 13 42.21 -8.66 -24.93
C LEU A 13 41.28 -7.48 -24.57
N LEU A 14 41.33 -6.38 -25.31
CA LEU A 14 40.44 -5.23 -25.13
C LEU A 14 38.97 -5.55 -25.51
N LEU A 15 38.76 -6.35 -26.57
CA LEU A 15 37.43 -6.80 -26.95
C LEU A 15 36.83 -7.78 -25.94
N PHE A 16 37.66 -8.66 -25.32
CA PHE A 16 37.21 -9.59 -24.32
C PHE A 16 36.86 -8.90 -22.98
N ALA A 17 37.60 -7.85 -22.62
CA ALA A 17 37.35 -7.05 -21.41
C ALA A 17 36.04 -6.24 -21.52
N SER A 18 35.65 -5.80 -22.74
CA SER A 18 34.40 -5.05 -22.94
C SER A 18 33.14 -5.94 -22.94
N LEU A 19 33.29 -7.23 -23.24
CA LEU A 19 32.16 -8.18 -23.21
C LEU A 19 31.78 -8.63 -21.80
N LEU A 20 32.68 -8.52 -20.82
CA LEU A 20 32.43 -8.91 -19.43
C LEU A 20 31.67 -7.84 -18.62
N ALA A 21 31.51 -6.63 -19.18
CA ALA A 21 30.85 -5.54 -18.47
C ALA A 21 29.29 -5.57 -18.55
N PHE A 22 28.71 -6.44 -19.38
CA PHE A 22 27.25 -6.54 -19.55
C PHE A 22 26.59 -7.72 -18.81
N ALA A 23 27.34 -8.52 -18.08
CA ALA A 23 26.84 -9.68 -17.36
C ALA A 23 26.41 -9.38 -15.90
N SER A 24 26.21 -8.10 -15.55
CA SER A 24 26.04 -7.70 -14.13
C SER A 24 24.62 -7.24 -13.75
N CYS A 25 23.59 -7.52 -14.55
CA CYS A 25 22.25 -6.99 -14.26
C CYS A 25 21.11 -8.00 -14.24
N ASP A 26 21.38 -9.29 -14.01
CA ASP A 26 20.31 -10.28 -13.80
C ASP A 26 20.47 -10.96 -12.44
N ARG A 27 20.42 -10.17 -11.35
CA ARG A 27 19.98 -10.74 -10.08
C ARG A 27 18.48 -10.51 -10.00
N PRO A 28 17.66 -11.57 -10.06
CA PRO A 28 16.25 -11.42 -9.78
C PRO A 28 16.13 -10.79 -8.38
N PHE A 29 15.40 -9.68 -8.30
CA PHE A 29 15.07 -9.06 -7.01
C PHE A 29 14.16 -10.06 -6.29
N THR A 30 14.75 -10.89 -5.46
CA THR A 30 14.00 -11.73 -4.52
C THR A 30 13.67 -10.88 -3.31
N LEU A 31 12.39 -10.59 -3.11
CA LEU A 31 11.94 -10.05 -1.83
C LEU A 31 12.22 -11.14 -0.77
N GLU A 32 13.20 -10.88 0.11
CA GLU A 32 13.54 -11.81 1.18
C GLU A 32 12.50 -11.81 2.33
N LEU A 33 11.52 -10.90 2.26
CA LEU A 33 10.46 -10.80 3.25
C LEU A 33 9.30 -11.73 2.85
N PRO A 34 8.99 -12.74 3.67
CA PRO A 34 7.92 -13.70 3.37
C PRO A 34 6.51 -13.10 3.50
N LEU A 35 6.37 -11.96 4.17
CA LEU A 35 5.18 -11.12 4.22
C LEU A 35 5.62 -9.65 4.27
N ALA A 36 5.08 -8.82 3.41
CA ALA A 36 5.33 -7.38 3.35
C ALA A 36 4.08 -6.63 2.93
N VAL A 37 3.85 -5.45 3.52
CA VAL A 37 2.77 -4.53 3.18
C VAL A 37 3.36 -3.25 2.58
N ASP A 38 2.64 -2.59 1.68
CA ASP A 38 3.09 -1.33 1.06
C ASP A 38 2.95 -0.14 2.02
N SER A 39 1.92 -0.17 2.88
CA SER A 39 1.67 0.83 3.91
C SER A 39 0.99 0.21 5.12
N ASN A 40 1.34 0.69 6.30
CA ASN A 40 0.70 0.28 7.55
C ASN A 40 -0.50 1.17 7.91
N GLU A 41 -0.73 2.26 7.15
CA GLU A 41 -1.82 3.20 7.39
C GLU A 41 -2.38 3.75 6.09
N TYR A 42 -3.71 3.81 6.01
CA TYR A 42 -4.47 4.46 4.95
C TYR A 42 -5.43 5.48 5.57
N ILE A 43 -5.43 6.70 5.03
CA ILE A 43 -6.34 7.77 5.44
C ILE A 43 -7.32 8.02 4.30
N LEU A 44 -8.59 7.78 4.58
CA LEU A 44 -9.68 7.92 3.62
C LEU A 44 -10.45 9.21 3.86
N SER A 45 -10.98 9.79 2.78
CA SER A 45 -11.90 10.93 2.90
C SER A 45 -13.24 10.52 3.49
N SER A 46 -14.03 11.50 3.94
CA SER A 46 -15.38 11.27 4.46
C SER A 46 -16.37 10.74 3.41
N LYS A 47 -16.10 10.95 2.13
CA LYS A 47 -16.95 10.47 1.03
C LYS A 47 -16.74 8.98 0.80
N GLU A 48 -17.78 8.33 0.29
CA GLU A 48 -17.70 6.95 -0.17
C GLU A 48 -16.61 6.76 -1.24
N GLY A 49 -16.06 5.56 -1.32
CA GLY A 49 -14.99 5.28 -2.27
C GLY A 49 -14.41 3.88 -2.14
N GLU A 50 -13.25 3.73 -2.74
CA GLU A 50 -12.50 2.48 -2.79
C GLU A 50 -11.02 2.76 -2.54
N ALA A 51 -10.40 2.00 -1.66
CA ALA A 51 -8.96 2.00 -1.40
C ALA A 51 -8.33 0.72 -1.91
N ARG A 52 -7.19 0.83 -2.56
CA ARG A 52 -6.38 -0.30 -3.02
C ARG A 52 -5.30 -0.57 -2.00
N ILE A 53 -5.25 -1.79 -1.52
CA ILE A 53 -4.31 -2.25 -0.50
C ILE A 53 -3.43 -3.29 -1.16
N PHE A 54 -2.12 -3.11 -1.08
CA PHE A 54 -1.14 -4.00 -1.68
C PHE A 54 -0.30 -4.67 -0.60
N PHE A 55 -0.07 -5.95 -0.77
CA PHE A 55 0.85 -6.71 0.05
C PHE A 55 1.47 -7.85 -0.75
N TYR A 56 2.54 -8.40 -0.23
CA TYR A 56 3.26 -9.52 -0.84
C TYR A 56 3.36 -10.67 0.14
N THR A 57 3.03 -11.87 -0.31
CA THR A 57 3.35 -13.11 0.40
C THR A 57 3.31 -14.30 -0.55
N THR A 58 4.24 -15.22 -0.38
CA THR A 58 4.27 -16.51 -1.09
C THR A 58 3.48 -17.60 -0.37
N MET A 59 2.98 -17.30 0.84
CA MET A 59 2.26 -18.24 1.68
C MET A 59 0.75 -18.06 1.56
N PRO A 60 -0.05 -19.12 1.83
CA PRO A 60 -1.48 -18.95 2.05
C PRO A 60 -1.75 -17.91 3.13
N TRP A 61 -2.72 -17.02 2.87
CA TRP A 61 -3.02 -15.90 3.73
C TRP A 61 -4.51 -15.72 3.98
N ASN A 62 -4.83 -15.05 5.08
CA ASN A 62 -6.16 -14.56 5.37
C ASN A 62 -6.11 -13.18 6.02
N ILE A 63 -7.17 -12.41 5.84
CA ILE A 63 -7.37 -11.10 6.47
C ILE A 63 -8.53 -11.18 7.46
N VAL A 64 -8.29 -10.68 8.65
CA VAL A 64 -9.30 -10.49 9.69
C VAL A 64 -9.42 -9.00 9.98
N LEU A 65 -10.65 -8.52 10.22
CA LEU A 65 -10.90 -7.14 10.62
C LEU A 65 -10.93 -7.04 12.14
N GLU A 66 -10.35 -5.97 12.67
CA GLU A 66 -10.42 -5.60 14.09
C GLU A 66 -11.01 -4.18 14.21
N PRO A 67 -12.23 -4.00 14.77
CA PRO A 67 -13.14 -5.05 15.29
C PRO A 67 -13.69 -5.95 14.17
N ASP A 68 -14.11 -7.16 14.53
CA ASP A 68 -14.60 -8.20 13.62
C ASP A 68 -15.75 -7.73 12.72
N GLU A 69 -16.55 -6.78 13.20
CA GLU A 69 -17.65 -6.19 12.45
C GLU A 69 -17.29 -4.78 11.96
N CYS A 70 -16.94 -4.66 10.68
CA CYS A 70 -16.83 -3.39 9.99
C CYS A 70 -18.09 -3.16 9.16
N SER A 71 -19.07 -2.43 9.72
CA SER A 71 -20.35 -2.17 9.05
C SER A 71 -20.26 -1.14 7.89
N TRP A 72 -19.17 -0.39 7.82
CA TRP A 72 -19.01 0.72 6.88
C TRP A 72 -18.05 0.43 5.72
N GLY A 73 -17.42 -0.74 5.72
CA GLY A 73 -16.48 -1.12 4.67
C GLY A 73 -16.47 -2.63 4.43
N THR A 74 -16.10 -3.02 3.21
CA THR A 74 -16.02 -4.41 2.80
C THR A 74 -14.74 -4.65 1.99
N LEU A 75 -14.15 -5.83 2.16
CA LEU A 75 -13.02 -6.30 1.38
C LEU A 75 -13.47 -7.09 0.16
N SER A 76 -12.81 -6.94 -0.97
CA SER A 76 -13.08 -7.72 -2.18
C SER A 76 -12.83 -9.22 -1.99
N ARG A 77 -11.87 -9.57 -1.13
CA ARG A 77 -11.58 -10.93 -0.71
C ARG A 77 -10.82 -10.91 0.63
N THR A 78 -10.93 -11.99 1.39
CA THR A 78 -10.33 -12.12 2.73
C THR A 78 -9.32 -13.25 2.84
N SER A 79 -9.02 -13.95 1.75
CA SER A 79 -8.02 -15.03 1.75
C SER A 79 -7.46 -15.29 0.36
N GLY A 80 -6.32 -15.96 0.29
CA GLY A 80 -5.67 -16.39 -0.92
C GLY A 80 -4.57 -17.42 -0.67
N THR A 81 -3.99 -17.95 -1.74
CA THR A 81 -2.95 -18.99 -1.67
C THR A 81 -1.53 -18.42 -1.57
N GLY A 82 -1.37 -17.12 -1.80
CA GLY A 82 -0.08 -16.48 -1.99
C GLY A 82 0.52 -16.75 -3.37
N SER A 83 1.43 -15.88 -3.78
CA SER A 83 2.11 -16.00 -5.08
C SER A 83 3.43 -15.18 -5.06
N GLU A 84 4.23 -15.29 -6.11
CA GLU A 84 5.40 -14.41 -6.30
C GLU A 84 5.02 -13.02 -6.83
N ALA A 85 3.73 -12.74 -6.98
CA ALA A 85 3.21 -11.44 -7.37
C ALA A 85 2.66 -10.67 -6.16
N VAL A 86 2.54 -9.36 -6.32
CA VAL A 86 1.88 -8.51 -5.33
C VAL A 86 0.38 -8.80 -5.35
N GLU A 87 -0.18 -9.04 -4.17
CA GLU A 87 -1.62 -9.19 -3.96
C GLU A 87 -2.28 -7.82 -3.87
N GLU A 88 -3.43 -7.66 -4.51
CA GLU A 88 -4.26 -6.45 -4.46
C GLU A 88 -5.60 -6.78 -3.83
N ILE A 89 -5.99 -6.03 -2.82
CA ILE A 89 -7.29 -6.10 -2.15
C ILE A 89 -7.96 -4.73 -2.27
N LEU A 90 -9.22 -4.72 -2.66
CA LEU A 90 -10.03 -3.52 -2.65
C LEU A 90 -10.82 -3.44 -1.35
N PHE A 91 -10.75 -2.28 -0.69
CA PHE A 91 -11.58 -1.93 0.45
C PHE A 91 -12.58 -0.88 0.00
N THR A 92 -13.83 -1.29 -0.21
CA THR A 92 -14.94 -0.40 -0.58
C THR A 92 -15.59 0.12 0.68
N TYR A 93 -15.77 1.43 0.80
CA TYR A 93 -16.28 2.06 2.02
C TYR A 93 -17.38 3.08 1.73
N GLN A 94 -18.26 3.24 2.71
CA GLN A 94 -19.40 4.15 2.68
C GLN A 94 -19.00 5.55 3.14
N GLU A 95 -19.80 6.55 2.77
CA GLU A 95 -19.67 7.90 3.30
C GLU A 95 -19.72 7.93 4.82
N ASN A 96 -18.90 8.79 5.44
CA ASN A 96 -18.85 8.98 6.88
C ASN A 96 -19.41 10.36 7.25
N LEU A 97 -20.63 10.39 7.73
CA LEU A 97 -21.30 11.60 8.24
C LEU A 97 -21.16 11.76 9.77
N ASP A 98 -20.50 10.79 10.41
CA ASP A 98 -20.22 10.72 11.82
C ASP A 98 -18.76 11.14 12.12
N PRO A 99 -18.30 11.14 13.38
CA PRO A 99 -16.90 11.33 13.71
C PRO A 99 -15.96 10.33 13.00
N ASP A 100 -14.68 10.64 13.01
CA ASP A 100 -13.64 9.76 12.46
C ASP A 100 -13.79 8.32 12.93
N ARG A 101 -13.59 7.38 12.03
CA ARG A 101 -13.70 5.95 12.32
C ARG A 101 -12.51 5.20 11.76
N LYS A 102 -12.19 4.07 12.34
CA LYS A 102 -11.07 3.23 11.93
C LYS A 102 -11.38 1.75 12.02
N VAL A 103 -10.69 0.99 11.21
CA VAL A 103 -10.64 -0.47 11.24
C VAL A 103 -9.20 -0.92 11.00
N THR A 104 -8.79 -2.00 11.62
CA THR A 104 -7.47 -2.60 11.38
C THR A 104 -7.65 -3.88 10.59
N LEU A 105 -6.94 -4.00 9.48
CA LEU A 105 -6.79 -5.25 8.74
C LEU A 105 -5.60 -6.00 9.32
N VAL A 106 -5.84 -7.23 9.73
CA VAL A 106 -4.81 -8.15 10.22
C VAL A 106 -4.58 -9.20 9.15
N ILE A 107 -3.45 -9.10 8.45
CA ILE A 107 -3.04 -10.05 7.42
C ILE A 107 -2.21 -11.14 8.09
N ASN A 108 -2.67 -12.37 8.02
CA ASN A 108 -1.96 -13.54 8.53
C ASN A 108 -1.46 -14.38 7.36
N ALA A 109 -0.18 -14.78 7.37
CA ALA A 109 0.43 -15.66 6.40
C ALA A 109 1.38 -16.63 7.11
N GLY A 110 0.97 -17.88 7.28
CA GLY A 110 1.65 -18.84 8.16
C GLY A 110 1.70 -18.34 9.60
N ASP A 111 2.90 -18.25 10.16
CA ASP A 111 3.14 -17.73 11.52
C ASP A 111 3.39 -16.20 11.54
N LEU A 112 3.32 -15.55 10.39
CA LEU A 112 3.56 -14.13 10.25
C LEU A 112 2.27 -13.34 10.26
N GLN A 113 2.34 -12.11 10.77
CA GLN A 113 1.22 -11.19 10.85
C GLN A 113 1.66 -9.77 10.57
N GLU A 114 0.89 -9.08 9.72
CA GLU A 114 1.02 -7.64 9.48
C GLU A 114 -0.31 -6.94 9.75
N LYS A 115 -0.24 -5.70 10.23
CA LYS A 115 -1.42 -4.90 10.55
C LYS A 115 -1.43 -3.62 9.73
N ILE A 116 -2.59 -3.35 9.11
CA ILE A 116 -2.85 -2.13 8.35
C ILE A 116 -4.03 -1.42 8.99
N THR A 117 -3.84 -0.19 9.40
CA THR A 117 -4.91 0.66 9.94
C THR A 117 -5.54 1.47 8.82
N ILE A 118 -6.84 1.39 8.66
CA ILE A 118 -7.62 2.24 7.76
C ILE A 118 -8.42 3.21 8.62
N SER A 119 -8.12 4.50 8.47
CA SER A 119 -8.80 5.60 9.13
C SER A 119 -9.64 6.37 8.10
N GLN A 120 -10.91 6.59 8.38
CA GLN A 120 -11.77 7.43 7.55
C GLN A 120 -12.15 8.69 8.32
N THR A 121 -11.83 9.85 7.73
CA THR A 121 -12.25 11.13 8.30
C THR A 121 -13.76 11.23 8.27
N GLY A 122 -14.31 11.81 9.32
CA GLY A 122 -15.71 12.14 9.40
C GLY A 122 -16.00 13.60 9.01
N ILE A 123 -17.25 13.97 9.02
CA ILE A 123 -17.62 15.37 8.99
C ILE A 123 -17.48 15.87 10.43
N ALA A 124 -16.45 16.67 10.67
CA ALA A 124 -16.27 17.30 11.97
C ALA A 124 -17.46 18.23 12.25
N ARG A 125 -18.30 17.80 13.18
CA ARG A 125 -19.36 18.63 13.74
C ARG A 125 -18.83 19.50 14.89
N GLU A 126 -17.54 19.82 14.89
CA GLU A 126 -16.90 20.60 15.95
C GLU A 126 -17.50 22.00 16.16
N TRP A 127 -18.19 22.53 15.11
CA TRP A 127 -18.92 23.78 15.23
C TRP A 127 -20.35 23.62 15.80
N TRP A 128 -20.79 22.38 16.06
CA TRP A 128 -22.11 22.07 16.59
C TRP A 128 -22.01 21.51 18.01
N ASP A 129 -21.37 22.24 18.91
CA ASP A 129 -21.31 21.87 20.33
C ASP A 129 -22.61 22.19 21.07
N GLY A 130 -23.63 22.67 20.37
CA GLY A 130 -24.91 23.08 20.94
C GLY A 130 -24.84 24.41 21.71
N SER A 131 -23.68 25.07 21.75
CA SER A 131 -23.47 26.34 22.46
C SER A 131 -23.83 27.56 21.62
N VAL A 132 -23.90 27.40 20.29
CA VAL A 132 -24.38 28.47 19.40
C VAL A 132 -25.86 28.23 19.16
N GLY A 133 -26.71 28.91 19.91
CA GLY A 133 -28.15 28.95 19.64
C GLY A 133 -28.41 29.48 18.23
N VAL A 134 -29.44 28.95 17.56
CA VAL A 134 -29.90 29.47 16.26
C VAL A 134 -30.20 30.97 16.29
N ASP A 135 -30.37 31.52 17.50
CA ASP A 135 -30.65 32.96 17.74
C ASP A 135 -29.41 33.86 17.56
N ASP A 136 -28.20 33.29 17.53
CA ASP A 136 -26.96 34.03 17.28
C ASP A 136 -26.62 34.22 15.80
N LEU A 137 -27.37 33.55 14.90
CA LEU A 137 -27.27 33.78 13.45
C LEU A 137 -28.02 35.07 13.03
N VAL A 138 -27.55 36.22 13.50
CA VAL A 138 -28.00 37.51 13.00
C VAL A 138 -27.39 37.71 11.60
N ILE A 139 -28.16 37.33 10.58
CA ILE A 139 -27.87 37.72 9.20
C ILE A 139 -28.07 39.24 9.13
N LYS A 140 -27.01 40.01 9.26
CA LYS A 140 -27.04 41.45 8.99
C LYS A 140 -27.23 41.60 7.48
N PRO A 141 -28.32 42.29 7.00
CA PRO A 141 -28.42 42.65 5.60
C PRO A 141 -27.23 43.56 5.26
N GLN A 142 -26.53 43.19 4.20
CA GLN A 142 -25.50 44.05 3.63
C GLN A 142 -26.19 45.27 2.97
N PRO A 143 -25.60 46.50 3.09
CA PRO A 143 -26.12 47.72 2.49
C PRO A 143 -26.10 47.67 0.96
#